data_dc5cf2324e0522b93a34986a7b4bc91e
#
_entry.id   dc5cf2324e0522b93a34986a7b4bc91e
#
_cell.length_a   1.000
_cell.length_b   1.000
_cell.length_c   1.000
_cell.angle_alpha   90.00
_cell.angle_beta   90.00
_cell.angle_gamma   90.00
#
_symmetry.space_group_name_H-M   'P 1'
#
loop_
_entity.id
_entity.type
_entity.pdbx_description
1 polymer ?
#
loop_
_entity_poly.entity_id
_entity_poly.type
_entity_poly.pdbx_seq_one_letter_code
_entity_poly.pdbx_strand_id
1 'polypeptide(L)'
;MNTSPSQTPINSACYPTEFQQVILEKSQNFIGREFIFTAINELLHRHKRGYFTIVDVPGSGKSAILAKYATENSNVVYYNAQVAGKNRAEEFLNTVCIYLVETFHVTSLQPIPDNATEGSWFLSLLLQKISDRLQPHQRLIIAIDALDTIDRTVQPPATNLFYLPRYLPDRVYFLLTRRPFKGEKSGLLIEAPSQILDLSEYPEQNREDVQAYIRQYLTPSPSPQAERGVESGDSSHIREEELIARLTTESEKNFMYLHHILNAIAEGFYSEPYEFDRIPPGLEAYYHQHWQKIKGEGLSDVALKVLGVLTSGETGGMSAKAITQIIDEDEYDVAEILENWLEFLQQRVGKEICYSLYHSHFRVWLAKQISNS
;
A
#
# COMPACT_ATOMS: atom_id res chain seq x y z
N MET A 1 -27.82 27.22 35.39
CA MET A 1 -26.47 27.11 34.85
C MET A 1 -26.27 25.64 34.43
N ASN A 2 -26.55 25.35 33.15
CA ASN A 2 -26.40 24.02 32.60
C ASN A 2 -25.01 23.95 31.93
N THR A 3 -24.08 23.27 32.53
CA THR A 3 -22.80 22.92 31.92
C THR A 3 -23.00 21.65 31.09
N SER A 4 -23.05 21.81 29.78
CA SER A 4 -22.95 20.70 28.84
C SER A 4 -21.58 20.02 28.99
N PRO A 5 -21.51 18.69 28.99
CA PRO A 5 -20.21 18.02 28.99
C PRO A 5 -19.50 18.31 27.67
N SER A 6 -18.28 18.83 27.76
CA SER A 6 -17.37 19.02 26.64
C SER A 6 -17.10 17.67 25.97
N GLN A 7 -17.57 17.52 24.73
CA GLN A 7 -17.16 16.44 23.86
C GLN A 7 -15.67 16.64 23.54
N THR A 8 -14.85 15.82 24.12
CA THR A 8 -13.44 15.64 23.69
C THR A 8 -13.45 15.14 22.25
N PRO A 9 -12.71 15.76 21.33
CA PRO A 9 -12.60 15.23 19.97
C PRO A 9 -11.83 13.91 20.04
N ILE A 10 -12.53 12.79 19.81
CA ILE A 10 -11.93 11.48 19.54
C ILE A 10 -11.39 11.54 18.10
N ASN A 11 -10.24 12.15 17.93
CA ASN A 11 -9.49 12.17 16.70
C ASN A 11 -8.04 11.70 16.98
N SER A 12 -7.90 10.56 17.64
CA SER A 12 -6.66 9.80 17.61
C SER A 12 -6.85 8.68 16.61
N ALA A 13 -6.06 8.73 15.54
CA ALA A 13 -6.00 7.69 14.53
C ALA A 13 -5.89 6.31 15.17
N CYS A 14 -6.81 5.40 14.83
CA CYS A 14 -6.89 4.06 15.41
C CYS A 14 -5.89 3.09 14.78
N TYR A 15 -4.61 3.48 14.58
CA TYR A 15 -3.57 2.60 14.05
C TYR A 15 -2.19 2.90 14.66
N PRO A 16 -1.31 1.88 14.79
CA PRO A 16 0.04 2.04 15.28
C PRO A 16 0.80 3.12 14.52
N THR A 17 1.62 3.91 15.23
CA THR A 17 2.34 5.06 14.68
C THR A 17 3.24 4.69 13.49
N GLU A 18 3.77 3.48 13.47
CA GLU A 18 4.60 2.93 12.39
C GLU A 18 3.88 2.83 11.04
N PHE A 19 2.54 2.78 11.02
CA PHE A 19 1.74 2.73 9.80
C PHE A 19 1.18 4.08 9.36
N GLN A 20 1.30 5.13 10.19
CA GLN A 20 0.73 6.45 9.90
C GLN A 20 1.23 7.03 8.58
N GLN A 21 2.53 6.96 8.35
CA GLN A 21 3.13 7.48 7.13
C GLN A 21 2.62 6.72 5.90
N VAL A 22 2.56 5.39 5.95
CA VAL A 22 2.06 4.55 4.86
C VAL A 22 0.59 4.87 4.56
N ILE A 23 -0.23 5.04 5.59
CA ILE A 23 -1.65 5.39 5.42
C ILE A 23 -1.79 6.76 4.77
N LEU A 24 -1.05 7.78 5.24
CA LEU A 24 -1.08 9.11 4.67
C LEU A 24 -0.66 9.10 3.20
N GLU A 25 0.49 8.51 2.88
CA GLU A 25 1.01 8.42 1.51
C GLU A 25 0.03 7.70 0.57
N LYS A 26 -0.57 6.59 1.02
CA LYS A 26 -1.46 5.77 0.19
C LYS A 26 -2.87 6.33 0.05
N SER A 27 -3.35 7.14 1.02
CA SER A 27 -4.68 7.76 0.97
C SER A 27 -4.70 9.11 0.27
N GLN A 28 -3.53 9.72 0.00
CA GLN A 28 -3.44 10.98 -0.75
C GLN A 28 -3.93 10.80 -2.19
N ASN A 29 -4.64 11.80 -2.69
CA ASN A 29 -5.16 11.84 -4.06
C ASN A 29 -5.99 10.60 -4.44
N PHE A 30 -6.62 9.95 -3.45
CA PHE A 30 -7.48 8.79 -3.67
C PHE A 30 -8.76 9.20 -4.39
N ILE A 31 -9.13 8.44 -5.41
CA ILE A 31 -10.33 8.69 -6.21
C ILE A 31 -11.05 7.38 -6.54
N GLY A 32 -12.38 7.46 -6.66
CA GLY A 32 -13.21 6.34 -7.05
C GLY A 32 -13.30 5.23 -6.00
N ARG A 33 -13.50 4.03 -6.45
CA ARG A 33 -13.62 2.79 -5.65
C ARG A 33 -14.90 2.69 -4.83
N GLU A 34 -15.92 3.50 -5.11
CA GLU A 34 -17.21 3.50 -4.42
C GLU A 34 -17.86 2.12 -4.42
N PHE A 35 -17.70 1.35 -5.50
CA PHE A 35 -18.26 -0.01 -5.60
C PHE A 35 -17.63 -0.97 -4.56
N ILE A 36 -16.36 -0.76 -4.19
CA ILE A 36 -15.69 -1.57 -3.16
C ILE A 36 -16.19 -1.19 -1.77
N PHE A 37 -16.29 0.10 -1.48
CA PHE A 37 -16.82 0.58 -0.20
C PHE A 37 -18.29 0.19 -0.03
N THR A 38 -19.07 0.18 -1.12
CA THR A 38 -20.42 -0.34 -1.14
C THR A 38 -20.45 -1.83 -0.80
N ALA A 39 -19.61 -2.65 -1.43
CA ALA A 39 -19.52 -4.08 -1.15
C ALA A 39 -19.06 -4.39 0.28
N ILE A 40 -18.12 -3.62 0.83
CA ILE A 40 -17.73 -3.73 2.25
C ILE A 40 -18.93 -3.43 3.14
N ASN A 41 -19.64 -2.31 2.90
CA ASN A 41 -20.80 -1.91 3.68
C ASN A 41 -21.94 -2.95 3.61
N GLU A 42 -22.17 -3.55 2.46
CA GLU A 42 -23.14 -4.63 2.30
C GLU A 42 -22.79 -5.84 3.16
N LEU A 43 -21.54 -6.28 3.20
CA LEU A 43 -21.11 -7.37 4.08
C LEU A 43 -21.34 -7.00 5.55
N LEU A 44 -20.98 -5.78 5.96
CA LEU A 44 -21.14 -5.29 7.33
C LEU A 44 -22.62 -5.18 7.76
N HIS A 45 -23.54 -4.98 6.81
CA HIS A 45 -24.98 -4.95 7.09
C HIS A 45 -25.64 -6.34 7.05
N ARG A 46 -25.17 -7.20 6.15
CA ARG A 46 -25.73 -8.54 5.93
C ARG A 46 -25.33 -9.53 7.04
N HIS A 47 -24.12 -9.40 7.55
CA HIS A 47 -23.54 -10.33 8.51
C HIS A 47 -23.12 -9.61 9.80
N LYS A 48 -23.29 -10.29 10.93
CA LYS A 48 -22.87 -9.77 12.24
C LYS A 48 -21.36 -9.81 12.45
N ARG A 49 -20.62 -10.53 11.59
CA ARG A 49 -19.16 -10.73 11.62
C ARG A 49 -18.70 -11.21 10.25
N GLY A 50 -17.42 -11.09 9.93
CA GLY A 50 -16.96 -11.66 8.67
C GLY A 50 -15.59 -11.22 8.20
N TYR A 51 -15.19 -11.80 7.08
CA TYR A 51 -13.99 -11.49 6.34
C TYR A 51 -14.34 -10.91 4.98
N PHE A 52 -13.72 -9.81 4.60
CA PHE A 52 -13.78 -9.25 3.27
C PHE A 52 -12.38 -9.21 2.67
N THR A 53 -12.18 -9.80 1.51
CA THR A 53 -10.86 -9.88 0.87
C THR A 53 -10.89 -9.22 -0.50
N ILE A 54 -10.02 -8.23 -0.71
CA ILE A 54 -9.80 -7.58 -2.00
C ILE A 54 -8.62 -8.26 -2.68
N VAL A 55 -8.84 -8.75 -3.90
CA VAL A 55 -7.85 -9.48 -4.68
C VAL A 55 -7.59 -8.76 -6.00
N ASP A 56 -6.32 -8.61 -6.37
CA ASP A 56 -5.90 -8.18 -7.70
C ASP A 56 -4.36 -8.21 -7.83
N VAL A 57 -3.87 -7.91 -9.03
CA VAL A 57 -2.45 -7.77 -9.36
C VAL A 57 -1.78 -6.62 -8.60
N PRO A 58 -0.44 -6.58 -8.51
CA PRO A 58 0.28 -5.43 -7.98
C PRO A 58 -0.04 -4.12 -8.73
N GLY A 59 -0.12 -3.01 -8.02
CA GLY A 59 -0.37 -1.69 -8.62
C GLY A 59 -1.84 -1.34 -8.85
N SER A 60 -2.79 -2.25 -8.59
CA SER A 60 -4.23 -1.99 -8.75
C SER A 60 -4.87 -1.08 -7.69
N GLY A 61 -4.09 -0.60 -6.71
CA GLY A 61 -4.57 0.34 -5.69
C GLY A 61 -5.12 -0.29 -4.41
N LYS A 62 -4.99 -1.61 -4.18
CA LYS A 62 -5.50 -2.29 -2.97
C LYS A 62 -5.08 -1.65 -1.65
N SER A 63 -3.79 -1.32 -1.53
CA SER A 63 -3.25 -0.65 -0.32
C SER A 63 -3.84 0.74 -0.12
N ALA A 64 -4.09 1.48 -1.21
CA ALA A 64 -4.75 2.78 -1.16
C ALA A 64 -6.20 2.68 -0.69
N ILE A 65 -6.93 1.64 -1.12
CA ILE A 65 -8.30 1.36 -0.69
C ILE A 65 -8.36 1.14 0.83
N LEU A 66 -7.50 0.26 1.39
CA LEU A 66 -7.49 0.03 2.84
C LEU A 66 -7.02 1.25 3.63
N ALA A 67 -6.01 1.98 3.13
CA ALA A 67 -5.54 3.22 3.75
C ALA A 67 -6.66 4.26 3.79
N LYS A 68 -7.37 4.47 2.68
CA LYS A 68 -8.52 5.39 2.60
C LYS A 68 -9.64 4.95 3.54
N TYR A 69 -9.97 3.67 3.56
CA TYR A 69 -10.97 3.14 4.47
C TYR A 69 -10.60 3.40 5.94
N ALA A 70 -9.32 3.21 6.30
CA ALA A 70 -8.83 3.48 7.65
C ALA A 70 -8.87 4.96 8.02
N THR A 71 -8.64 5.89 7.07
CA THR A 71 -8.72 7.34 7.35
C THR A 71 -10.16 7.82 7.55
N GLU A 72 -11.14 7.18 6.92
CA GLU A 72 -12.55 7.57 6.99
C GLU A 72 -13.34 6.91 8.12
N ASN A 73 -12.77 5.87 8.73
CA ASN A 73 -13.46 5.07 9.75
C ASN A 73 -12.63 4.96 11.04
N SER A 74 -13.10 5.56 12.11
CA SER A 74 -12.38 5.68 13.39
C SER A 74 -12.14 4.37 14.15
N ASN A 75 -12.83 3.28 13.80
CA ASN A 75 -12.75 1.99 14.49
C ASN A 75 -12.00 0.93 13.67
N VAL A 76 -11.10 1.36 12.78
CA VAL A 76 -10.28 0.48 11.95
C VAL A 76 -8.88 0.37 12.53
N VAL A 77 -8.47 -0.84 12.87
CA VAL A 77 -7.08 -1.16 13.21
C VAL A 77 -6.36 -1.57 11.93
N TYR A 78 -5.37 -0.79 11.51
CA TYR A 78 -4.64 -1.04 10.27
C TYR A 78 -3.31 -1.74 10.53
N TYR A 79 -3.00 -2.73 9.72
CA TYR A 79 -1.73 -3.44 9.71
C TYR A 79 -1.25 -3.65 8.27
N ASN A 80 0.06 -3.48 8.02
CA ASN A 80 0.65 -3.68 6.70
C ASN A 80 1.82 -4.65 6.78
N ALA A 81 1.67 -5.82 6.15
CA ALA A 81 2.69 -6.87 6.13
C ALA A 81 3.89 -6.56 5.22
N GLN A 82 3.84 -5.51 4.40
CA GLN A 82 4.98 -5.06 3.59
C GLN A 82 5.96 -4.16 4.34
N VAL A 83 5.57 -3.63 5.49
CA VAL A 83 6.49 -2.86 6.33
C VAL A 83 7.59 -3.80 6.85
N ALA A 84 8.83 -3.31 6.87
CA ALA A 84 9.98 -4.11 7.29
C ALA A 84 9.76 -4.75 8.66
N GLY A 85 10.01 -6.06 8.77
CA GLY A 85 9.82 -6.83 10.00
C GLY A 85 8.37 -7.19 10.31
N LYS A 86 7.36 -6.72 9.54
CA LYS A 86 5.94 -6.95 9.82
C LYS A 86 5.32 -8.14 9.06
N ASN A 87 6.11 -8.94 8.36
CA ASN A 87 5.63 -10.08 7.59
C ASN A 87 5.57 -11.41 8.36
N ARG A 88 5.81 -11.40 9.68
CA ARG A 88 5.75 -12.59 10.55
C ARG A 88 4.50 -12.62 11.41
N ALA A 89 3.97 -13.82 11.63
CA ALA A 89 2.76 -14.01 12.42
C ALA A 89 2.90 -13.56 13.89
N GLU A 90 4.06 -13.82 14.49
CA GLU A 90 4.39 -13.38 15.84
C GLU A 90 4.33 -11.86 15.96
N GLU A 91 4.95 -11.15 15.02
CA GLU A 91 5.00 -9.69 15.00
C GLU A 91 3.61 -9.08 14.75
N PHE A 92 2.81 -9.71 13.89
CA PHE A 92 1.41 -9.33 13.70
C PHE A 92 0.62 -9.43 15.00
N LEU A 93 0.67 -10.59 15.66
CA LEU A 93 -0.05 -10.82 16.90
C LEU A 93 0.41 -9.85 18.00
N ASN A 94 1.72 -9.67 18.15
CA ASN A 94 2.29 -8.74 19.13
C ASN A 94 1.76 -7.32 18.89
N THR A 95 1.95 -6.79 17.68
CA THR A 95 1.52 -5.42 17.32
C THR A 95 0.02 -5.22 17.51
N VAL A 96 -0.80 -6.12 16.95
CA VAL A 96 -2.26 -5.95 16.97
C VAL A 96 -2.84 -6.18 18.36
N CYS A 97 -2.35 -7.18 19.11
CA CYS A 97 -2.85 -7.44 20.46
C CYS A 97 -2.51 -6.30 21.44
N ILE A 98 -1.27 -5.79 21.42
CA ILE A 98 -0.88 -4.63 22.25
C ILE A 98 -1.80 -3.45 21.92
N TYR A 99 -1.94 -3.13 20.65
CA TYR A 99 -2.73 -2.01 20.20
C TYR A 99 -4.22 -2.14 20.58
N LEU A 100 -4.81 -3.32 20.44
CA LEU A 100 -6.19 -3.59 20.85
C LEU A 100 -6.38 -3.48 22.35
N VAL A 101 -5.44 -4.00 23.17
CA VAL A 101 -5.49 -3.90 24.63
C VAL A 101 -5.47 -2.45 25.08
N GLU A 102 -4.58 -1.63 24.50
CA GLU A 102 -4.44 -0.20 24.83
C GLU A 102 -5.66 0.61 24.37
N THR A 103 -6.06 0.44 23.11
CA THR A 103 -7.14 1.24 22.49
C THR A 103 -8.50 0.96 23.14
N PHE A 104 -8.80 -0.31 23.43
CA PHE A 104 -10.09 -0.71 24.02
C PHE A 104 -10.04 -0.89 25.53
N HIS A 105 -8.92 -0.49 26.17
CA HIS A 105 -8.72 -0.55 27.63
C HIS A 105 -9.09 -1.90 28.25
N VAL A 106 -8.65 -3.00 27.60
CA VAL A 106 -8.93 -4.37 28.07
C VAL A 106 -7.93 -4.75 29.18
N THR A 107 -7.95 -3.99 30.27
CA THR A 107 -7.02 -4.14 31.41
C THR A 107 -7.06 -5.51 32.09
N SER A 108 -8.17 -6.25 31.95
CA SER A 108 -8.31 -7.62 32.49
C SER A 108 -7.41 -8.64 31.80
N LEU A 109 -6.75 -8.27 30.70
CA LEU A 109 -5.80 -9.10 29.96
C LEU A 109 -4.37 -8.55 30.03
N GLN A 110 -4.08 -7.72 30.98
CA GLN A 110 -2.72 -7.24 31.28
C GLN A 110 -2.16 -7.92 32.54
N PRO A 111 -0.85 -8.29 32.59
CA PRO A 111 0.09 -8.21 31.44
C PRO A 111 -0.29 -9.21 30.32
N ILE A 112 0.09 -8.90 29.08
CA ILE A 112 -0.07 -9.81 27.96
C ILE A 112 0.82 -11.02 28.22
N PRO A 113 0.30 -12.27 28.12
CA PRO A 113 1.09 -13.46 28.37
C PRO A 113 2.24 -13.63 27.36
N ASP A 114 3.37 -14.16 27.79
CA ASP A 114 4.55 -14.39 26.94
C ASP A 114 4.24 -15.27 25.71
N ASN A 115 3.29 -16.21 25.86
CA ASN A 115 2.85 -17.10 24.78
C ASN A 115 1.65 -16.56 23.98
N ALA A 116 1.29 -15.29 24.10
CA ALA A 116 0.18 -14.67 23.38
C ALA A 116 0.35 -14.73 21.86
N THR A 117 1.57 -14.86 21.37
CA THR A 117 1.92 -14.92 19.94
C THR A 117 2.06 -16.35 19.39
N GLU A 118 1.90 -17.38 20.23
CA GLU A 118 2.04 -18.79 19.83
C GLU A 118 0.78 -19.37 19.15
N GLY A 119 -0.08 -18.53 18.58
CA GLY A 119 -1.28 -18.94 17.87
C GLY A 119 -2.43 -17.95 18.01
N SER A 120 -3.61 -18.33 17.55
CA SER A 120 -4.79 -17.45 17.51
C SER A 120 -5.53 -17.31 18.85
N TRP A 121 -5.13 -18.04 19.89
CA TRP A 121 -5.92 -18.14 21.12
C TRP A 121 -6.09 -16.81 21.86
N PHE A 122 -4.99 -16.05 22.02
CA PHE A 122 -5.03 -14.77 22.74
C PHE A 122 -5.77 -13.70 21.94
N LEU A 123 -5.50 -13.59 20.63
CA LEU A 123 -6.24 -12.70 19.74
C LEU A 123 -7.74 -13.03 19.77
N SER A 124 -8.12 -14.31 19.69
CA SER A 124 -9.53 -14.73 19.75
C SER A 124 -10.20 -14.34 21.08
N LEU A 125 -9.50 -14.54 22.21
CA LEU A 125 -9.97 -14.13 23.52
C LEU A 125 -10.16 -12.60 23.61
N LEU A 126 -9.19 -11.85 23.11
CA LEU A 126 -9.19 -10.39 23.09
C LEU A 126 -10.35 -9.85 22.24
N LEU A 127 -10.55 -10.40 21.04
CA LEU A 127 -11.65 -10.05 20.16
C LEU A 127 -13.02 -10.33 20.81
N GLN A 128 -13.16 -11.44 21.54
CA GLN A 128 -14.38 -11.75 22.28
C GLN A 128 -14.64 -10.70 23.37
N LYS A 129 -13.62 -10.36 24.17
CA LYS A 129 -13.72 -9.34 25.23
C LYS A 129 -14.09 -7.96 24.69
N ILE A 130 -13.56 -7.58 23.54
CA ILE A 130 -13.90 -6.32 22.88
C ILE A 130 -15.35 -6.41 22.36
N SER A 131 -15.70 -7.47 21.65
CA SER A 131 -17.06 -7.69 21.13
C SER A 131 -18.14 -7.56 22.21
N ASP A 132 -17.90 -8.12 23.41
CA ASP A 132 -18.82 -8.06 24.55
C ASP A 132 -19.06 -6.61 25.07
N ARG A 133 -18.12 -5.69 24.77
CA ARG A 133 -18.18 -4.28 25.20
C ARG A 133 -18.70 -3.35 24.13
N LEU A 134 -18.66 -3.74 22.85
CA LEU A 134 -19.11 -2.92 21.73
C LEU A 134 -20.62 -2.65 21.84
N GLN A 135 -21.00 -1.40 21.66
CA GLN A 135 -22.42 -1.02 21.54
C GLN A 135 -23.03 -1.62 20.26
N PRO A 136 -24.37 -1.75 20.16
CA PRO A 136 -25.01 -2.39 19.01
C PRO A 136 -24.65 -1.82 17.64
N HIS A 137 -24.34 -0.52 17.58
CA HIS A 137 -23.95 0.19 16.35
C HIS A 137 -22.43 0.25 16.11
N GLN A 138 -21.64 -0.15 17.11
CA GLN A 138 -20.17 -0.15 17.00
C GLN A 138 -19.68 -1.45 16.37
N ARG A 139 -18.59 -1.37 15.63
CA ARG A 139 -17.90 -2.49 14.98
C ARG A 139 -16.41 -2.33 15.18
N LEU A 140 -15.71 -3.45 15.38
CA LEU A 140 -14.26 -3.51 15.27
C LEU A 140 -13.90 -4.05 13.90
N ILE A 141 -13.07 -3.32 13.18
CA ILE A 141 -12.57 -3.71 11.87
C ILE A 141 -11.05 -3.79 11.93
N ILE A 142 -10.48 -4.93 11.55
CA ILE A 142 -9.04 -5.12 11.44
C ILE A 142 -8.69 -5.21 9.96
N ALA A 143 -7.99 -4.20 9.46
CA ALA A 143 -7.57 -4.10 8.06
C ALA A 143 -6.11 -4.57 7.94
N ILE A 144 -5.89 -5.65 7.17
CA ILE A 144 -4.56 -6.23 6.95
C ILE A 144 -4.22 -6.10 5.48
N ASP A 145 -3.21 -5.28 5.19
CA ASP A 145 -2.71 -5.06 3.84
C ASP A 145 -1.59 -6.04 3.48
N ALA A 146 -1.59 -6.46 2.21
CA ALA A 146 -0.57 -7.31 1.60
C ALA A 146 -0.38 -8.69 2.26
N LEU A 147 -1.46 -9.38 2.52
CA LEU A 147 -1.47 -10.70 3.17
C LEU A 147 -0.63 -11.77 2.42
N ASP A 148 -0.36 -11.56 1.14
CA ASP A 148 0.47 -12.43 0.31
C ASP A 148 1.98 -12.29 0.56
N THR A 149 2.42 -11.30 1.33
CA THR A 149 3.84 -11.08 1.65
C THR A 149 4.29 -11.76 2.93
N ILE A 150 3.41 -12.49 3.60
CA ILE A 150 3.67 -13.19 4.86
C ILE A 150 4.76 -14.25 4.68
N ASP A 151 5.72 -14.25 5.58
CA ASP A 151 6.70 -15.32 5.71
C ASP A 151 6.05 -16.55 6.36
N ARG A 152 5.75 -17.54 5.53
CA ARG A 152 5.14 -18.81 5.97
C ARG A 152 6.14 -19.81 6.55
N THR A 153 7.43 -19.57 6.37
CA THR A 153 8.48 -20.54 6.78
C THR A 153 8.55 -20.70 8.29
N VAL A 154 8.13 -19.69 9.03
CA VAL A 154 8.12 -19.66 10.49
C VAL A 154 6.79 -20.12 11.10
N GLN A 155 5.77 -20.40 10.29
CA GLN A 155 4.48 -20.91 10.78
C GLN A 155 4.38 -22.44 10.59
N PRO A 156 3.90 -23.19 11.59
CA PRO A 156 3.67 -24.62 11.44
C PRO A 156 2.72 -24.94 10.27
N PRO A 157 2.94 -26.06 9.55
CA PRO A 157 2.03 -26.50 8.52
C PRO A 157 0.58 -26.63 9.03
N ALA A 158 -0.39 -26.34 8.16
CA ALA A 158 -1.84 -26.39 8.46
C ALA A 158 -2.34 -25.34 9.48
N THR A 159 -1.52 -24.37 9.89
CA THR A 159 -2.00 -23.21 10.63
C THR A 159 -2.57 -22.16 9.68
N ASN A 160 -3.48 -21.32 10.20
CA ASN A 160 -4.02 -20.21 9.43
C ASN A 160 -2.97 -19.09 9.26
N LEU A 161 -2.99 -18.39 8.12
CA LEU A 161 -2.11 -17.25 7.90
C LEU A 161 -2.23 -16.22 9.03
N PHE A 162 -1.10 -15.73 9.55
CA PHE A 162 -1.04 -14.82 10.70
C PHE A 162 -1.77 -15.34 11.93
N TYR A 163 -2.04 -16.65 12.03
CA TYR A 163 -2.92 -17.22 13.04
C TYR A 163 -4.29 -16.52 13.12
N LEU A 164 -4.81 -16.05 11.98
CA LEU A 164 -6.11 -15.40 11.93
C LEU A 164 -7.20 -16.35 12.45
N PRO A 165 -8.14 -15.86 13.28
CA PRO A 165 -9.20 -16.69 13.82
C PRO A 165 -10.10 -17.28 12.73
N ARG A 166 -10.43 -18.56 12.78
CA ARG A 166 -11.41 -19.17 11.86
C ARG A 166 -12.82 -18.68 12.13
N TYR A 167 -13.15 -18.48 13.41
CA TYR A 167 -14.42 -17.97 13.91
C TYR A 167 -14.22 -16.58 14.47
N LEU A 168 -15.20 -15.71 14.30
CA LEU A 168 -15.18 -14.35 14.82
C LEU A 168 -16.34 -14.12 15.79
N PRO A 169 -16.16 -13.33 16.84
CA PRO A 169 -17.26 -12.86 17.65
C PRO A 169 -18.09 -11.82 16.89
N ASP A 170 -19.29 -11.52 17.37
CA ASP A 170 -20.19 -10.56 16.75
C ASP A 170 -19.54 -9.16 16.66
N ARG A 171 -19.82 -8.40 15.60
CA ARG A 171 -19.34 -7.05 15.37
C ARG A 171 -17.83 -6.93 15.12
N VAL A 172 -17.14 -8.05 14.87
CA VAL A 172 -15.74 -8.10 14.48
C VAL A 172 -15.60 -8.51 13.02
N TYR A 173 -14.83 -7.74 12.27
CA TYR A 173 -14.60 -7.96 10.84
C TYR A 173 -13.13 -7.81 10.50
N PHE A 174 -12.71 -8.53 9.48
CA PHE A 174 -11.39 -8.39 8.87
C PHE A 174 -11.53 -7.92 7.42
N LEU A 175 -10.78 -6.88 7.05
CA LEU A 175 -10.60 -6.44 5.67
C LEU A 175 -9.19 -6.83 5.25
N LEU A 176 -9.07 -7.63 4.21
CA LEU A 176 -7.80 -8.18 3.77
C LEU A 176 -7.50 -7.74 2.34
N THR A 177 -6.24 -7.47 2.03
CA THR A 177 -5.78 -7.36 0.64
C THR A 177 -4.74 -8.43 0.34
N ARG A 178 -4.75 -8.95 -0.88
CA ARG A 178 -3.75 -9.89 -1.36
C ARG A 178 -3.67 -9.91 -2.89
N ARG A 179 -2.63 -10.53 -3.40
CA ARG A 179 -2.55 -10.92 -4.82
C ARG A 179 -3.32 -12.22 -5.06
N PRO A 180 -3.65 -12.53 -6.33
CA PRO A 180 -4.16 -13.85 -6.70
C PRO A 180 -3.17 -14.94 -6.28
N PHE A 181 -3.66 -16.03 -5.68
CA PHE A 181 -2.80 -17.16 -5.35
C PHE A 181 -2.48 -18.00 -6.59
N LYS A 182 -1.21 -18.39 -6.73
CA LYS A 182 -0.77 -19.37 -7.73
C LYS A 182 -0.94 -20.78 -7.17
N GLY A 183 -2.17 -21.25 -6.94
CA GLY A 183 -2.42 -22.61 -6.43
C GLY A 183 -3.73 -22.75 -5.66
N GLU A 184 -4.16 -23.99 -5.41
CA GLU A 184 -5.47 -24.30 -4.84
C GLU A 184 -5.63 -23.95 -3.36
N LYS A 185 -4.54 -23.68 -2.62
CA LYS A 185 -4.60 -23.41 -1.17
C LYS A 185 -4.19 -22.00 -0.82
N SER A 186 -5.17 -21.17 -0.51
CA SER A 186 -4.96 -19.80 -0.04
C SER A 186 -4.18 -19.69 1.28
N GLY A 187 -4.13 -20.77 2.07
CA GLY A 187 -3.64 -20.74 3.46
C GLY A 187 -4.57 -19.99 4.42
N LEU A 188 -5.69 -19.46 3.94
CA LEU A 188 -6.74 -18.87 4.75
C LEU A 188 -7.80 -19.91 5.08
N LEU A 189 -7.89 -20.29 6.35
CA LEU A 189 -8.88 -21.20 6.88
C LEU A 189 -9.95 -20.36 7.61
N ILE A 190 -11.03 -20.05 6.91
CA ILE A 190 -12.10 -19.17 7.41
C ILE A 190 -13.40 -19.98 7.47
N GLU A 191 -14.06 -19.94 8.62
CA GLU A 191 -15.37 -20.54 8.87
C GLU A 191 -16.43 -19.48 9.21
N ALA A 192 -16.01 -18.23 9.40
CA ALA A 192 -16.90 -17.07 9.47
C ALA A 192 -17.42 -16.70 8.07
N PRO A 193 -18.54 -15.96 7.96
CA PRO A 193 -18.98 -15.41 6.69
C PRO A 193 -17.84 -14.67 5.99
N SER A 194 -17.62 -14.98 4.71
CA SER A 194 -16.53 -14.39 3.94
C SER A 194 -16.97 -13.99 2.54
N GLN A 195 -16.43 -12.87 2.07
CA GLN A 195 -16.64 -12.37 0.71
C GLN A 195 -15.28 -12.04 0.10
N ILE A 196 -15.08 -12.47 -1.12
CA ILE A 196 -13.91 -12.11 -1.93
C ILE A 196 -14.41 -11.18 -3.05
N LEU A 197 -13.73 -10.08 -3.25
CA LEU A 197 -13.94 -9.16 -4.35
C LEU A 197 -12.66 -9.13 -5.18
N ASP A 198 -12.73 -9.70 -6.38
CA ASP A 198 -11.66 -9.66 -7.37
C ASP A 198 -11.87 -8.41 -8.24
N LEU A 199 -10.92 -7.46 -8.21
CA LEU A 199 -11.05 -6.22 -8.97
C LEU A 199 -11.04 -6.47 -10.47
N SER A 200 -10.49 -7.58 -10.93
CA SER A 200 -10.50 -7.94 -12.36
C SER A 200 -11.90 -8.19 -12.91
N GLU A 201 -12.86 -8.54 -12.04
CA GLU A 201 -14.28 -8.76 -12.41
C GLU A 201 -15.06 -7.44 -12.61
N TYR A 202 -14.45 -6.27 -12.32
CA TYR A 202 -15.05 -4.94 -12.42
C TYR A 202 -14.34 -4.06 -13.47
N PRO A 203 -14.29 -4.47 -14.75
CA PRO A 203 -13.48 -3.79 -15.77
C PRO A 203 -13.93 -2.35 -16.05
N GLU A 204 -15.24 -2.10 -16.05
CA GLU A 204 -15.78 -0.77 -16.36
C GLU A 204 -15.54 0.21 -15.21
N GLN A 205 -15.83 -0.19 -13.97
CA GLN A 205 -15.61 0.63 -12.79
C GLN A 205 -14.11 0.96 -12.62
N ASN A 206 -13.24 -0.03 -12.85
CA ASN A 206 -11.79 0.21 -12.85
C ASN A 206 -11.36 1.21 -13.92
N ARG A 207 -11.97 1.15 -15.10
CA ARG A 207 -11.69 2.08 -16.20
C ARG A 207 -12.13 3.50 -15.86
N GLU A 208 -13.34 3.66 -15.31
CA GLU A 208 -13.88 4.94 -14.86
C GLU A 208 -12.98 5.57 -13.78
N ASP A 209 -12.56 4.78 -12.78
CA ASP A 209 -11.66 5.22 -11.72
C ASP A 209 -10.29 5.66 -12.26
N VAL A 210 -9.73 4.91 -13.23
CA VAL A 210 -8.48 5.26 -13.91
C VAL A 210 -8.62 6.61 -14.63
N GLN A 211 -9.68 6.80 -15.39
CA GLN A 211 -9.92 8.06 -16.10
C GLN A 211 -10.11 9.24 -15.12
N ALA A 212 -10.86 9.02 -14.04
CA ALA A 212 -11.04 10.03 -13.01
C ALA A 212 -9.72 10.40 -12.32
N TYR A 213 -8.86 9.41 -12.04
CA TYR A 213 -7.54 9.62 -11.46
C TYR A 213 -6.63 10.45 -12.39
N ILE A 214 -6.60 10.12 -13.69
CA ILE A 214 -5.82 10.88 -14.68
C ILE A 214 -6.34 12.32 -14.78
N ARG A 215 -7.65 12.54 -14.90
CA ARG A 215 -8.26 13.88 -14.98
C ARG A 215 -7.93 14.72 -13.75
N GLN A 216 -8.06 14.17 -12.54
CA GLN A 216 -7.71 14.89 -11.31
C GLN A 216 -6.26 15.34 -11.31
N TYR A 217 -5.36 14.51 -11.82
CA TYR A 217 -3.93 14.82 -11.84
C TYR A 217 -3.57 15.89 -12.88
N LEU A 218 -4.22 15.86 -14.04
CA LEU A 218 -4.01 16.83 -15.13
C LEU A 218 -4.67 18.18 -14.86
N THR A 219 -5.75 18.22 -14.06
CA THR A 219 -6.43 19.46 -13.68
C THR A 219 -5.68 20.10 -12.51
N PRO A 220 -4.94 21.21 -12.70
CA PRO A 220 -4.28 21.89 -11.58
C PRO A 220 -5.32 22.32 -10.56
N SER A 221 -5.07 22.10 -9.26
CA SER A 221 -5.86 22.76 -8.21
C SER A 221 -5.87 24.26 -8.49
N PRO A 222 -7.04 24.93 -8.43
CA PRO A 222 -7.13 26.36 -8.71
C PRO A 222 -6.22 27.12 -7.73
N SER A 223 -5.08 27.59 -8.23
CA SER A 223 -4.24 28.51 -7.49
C SER A 223 -4.98 29.85 -7.35
N PRO A 224 -5.02 30.49 -6.17
CA PRO A 224 -5.76 31.76 -5.95
C PRO A 224 -5.29 32.95 -6.80
N GLN A 225 -4.35 32.76 -7.72
CA GLN A 225 -3.74 33.83 -8.52
C GLN A 225 -3.91 33.73 -10.05
N ALA A 226 -4.68 32.77 -10.56
CA ALA A 226 -4.90 32.63 -12.00
C ALA A 226 -6.24 33.20 -12.47
N GLU A 227 -6.53 34.48 -12.11
CA GLU A 227 -7.45 35.30 -12.87
C GLU A 227 -6.68 36.08 -13.93
N ARG A 228 -6.21 35.43 -14.99
CA ARG A 228 -5.92 36.06 -16.27
C ARG A 228 -6.26 35.07 -17.37
N GLY A 229 -7.32 35.43 -18.10
CA GLY A 229 -7.87 34.67 -19.21
C GLY A 229 -6.79 34.22 -20.21
N VAL A 230 -6.71 32.90 -20.31
CA VAL A 230 -6.23 32.26 -21.52
C VAL A 230 -7.44 31.51 -22.07
N GLU A 231 -7.96 31.98 -23.17
CA GLU A 231 -8.86 31.24 -24.02
C GLU A 231 -8.12 29.94 -24.41
N SER A 232 -8.34 28.88 -23.65
CA SER A 232 -7.88 27.54 -24.01
C SER A 232 -8.76 27.06 -25.15
N GLY A 233 -8.25 27.24 -26.37
CA GLY A 233 -8.95 26.85 -27.57
C GLY A 233 -9.20 25.36 -27.63
N ASP A 234 -10.21 24.97 -28.42
CA ASP A 234 -10.73 23.64 -28.71
C ASP A 234 -9.62 22.56 -28.90
N SER A 235 -8.45 22.96 -29.38
CA SER A 235 -7.29 22.10 -29.61
C SER A 235 -6.58 21.56 -28.34
N SER A 236 -6.66 22.25 -27.20
CA SER A 236 -6.02 21.79 -25.95
C SER A 236 -6.88 20.71 -25.28
N HIS A 237 -8.19 20.85 -25.33
CA HIS A 237 -9.13 19.84 -24.81
C HIS A 237 -9.07 18.52 -25.59
N ILE A 238 -8.90 18.59 -26.92
CA ILE A 238 -8.79 17.39 -27.76
C ILE A 238 -7.52 16.61 -27.39
N ARG A 239 -6.39 17.30 -27.19
CA ARG A 239 -5.12 16.66 -26.79
C ARG A 239 -5.16 16.07 -25.38
N GLU A 240 -5.85 16.72 -24.45
CA GLU A 240 -6.04 16.21 -23.09
C GLU A 240 -6.86 14.90 -23.10
N GLU A 241 -7.96 14.84 -23.83
CA GLU A 241 -8.79 13.64 -23.97
C GLU A 241 -8.02 12.51 -24.69
N GLU A 242 -7.17 12.81 -25.69
CA GLU A 242 -6.28 11.84 -26.33
C GLU A 242 -5.26 11.27 -25.33
N LEU A 243 -4.66 12.11 -24.48
CA LEU A 243 -3.75 11.69 -23.43
C LEU A 243 -4.46 10.80 -22.40
N ILE A 244 -5.67 11.19 -21.95
CA ILE A 244 -6.48 10.40 -21.02
C ILE A 244 -6.80 9.03 -21.63
N ALA A 245 -7.24 8.99 -22.88
CA ALA A 245 -7.56 7.75 -23.58
C ALA A 245 -6.33 6.84 -23.71
N ARG A 246 -5.18 7.42 -24.06
CA ARG A 246 -3.91 6.71 -24.20
C ARG A 246 -3.46 6.14 -22.86
N LEU A 247 -3.35 6.97 -21.82
CA LEU A 247 -2.94 6.53 -20.48
C LEU A 247 -3.91 5.50 -19.88
N THR A 248 -5.20 5.63 -20.14
CA THR A 248 -6.21 4.64 -19.73
C THR A 248 -5.92 3.27 -20.35
N THR A 249 -5.55 3.23 -21.62
CA THR A 249 -5.24 1.99 -22.33
C THR A 249 -3.91 1.40 -21.89
N GLU A 250 -2.84 2.23 -21.90
CA GLU A 250 -1.47 1.79 -21.60
C GLU A 250 -1.26 1.44 -20.14
N SER A 251 -2.06 1.98 -19.23
CA SER A 251 -1.95 1.66 -17.80
C SER A 251 -2.37 0.23 -17.46
N GLU A 252 -3.13 -0.44 -18.31
CA GLU A 252 -3.72 -1.75 -17.99
C GLU A 252 -4.42 -1.75 -16.62
N LYS A 253 -5.04 -0.62 -16.25
CA LYS A 253 -5.68 -0.36 -14.95
C LYS A 253 -4.71 -0.35 -13.75
N ASN A 254 -3.43 -0.10 -13.99
CA ASN A 254 -2.38 -0.08 -12.98
C ASN A 254 -2.14 1.36 -12.48
N PHE A 255 -2.60 1.68 -11.29
CA PHE A 255 -2.44 3.01 -10.68
C PHE A 255 -0.99 3.35 -10.34
N MET A 256 -0.15 2.35 -10.10
CA MET A 256 1.26 2.59 -9.87
C MET A 256 1.97 3.07 -11.14
N TYR A 257 1.67 2.45 -12.28
CA TYR A 257 2.12 2.94 -13.57
C TYR A 257 1.65 4.37 -13.82
N LEU A 258 0.36 4.65 -13.62
CA LEU A 258 -0.21 5.99 -13.79
C LEU A 258 0.49 7.03 -12.91
N HIS A 259 0.70 6.71 -11.65
CA HIS A 259 1.40 7.60 -10.72
C HIS A 259 2.79 7.98 -11.23
N HIS A 260 3.56 7.01 -11.72
CA HIS A 260 4.90 7.27 -12.25
C HIS A 260 4.88 8.08 -13.54
N ILE A 261 4.02 7.73 -14.50
CA ILE A 261 3.92 8.46 -15.76
C ILE A 261 3.42 9.88 -15.54
N LEU A 262 2.40 10.08 -14.72
CA LEU A 262 1.86 11.41 -14.44
C LEU A 262 2.87 12.30 -13.71
N ASN A 263 3.63 11.75 -12.76
CA ASN A 263 4.74 12.48 -12.14
C ASN A 263 5.81 12.86 -13.16
N ALA A 264 6.21 11.95 -14.03
CA ALA A 264 7.18 12.23 -15.09
C ALA A 264 6.68 13.31 -16.07
N ILE A 265 5.38 13.34 -16.36
CA ILE A 265 4.75 14.42 -17.13
C ILE A 265 4.85 15.75 -16.36
N ALA A 266 4.52 15.78 -15.08
CA ALA A 266 4.59 16.97 -14.25
C ALA A 266 6.03 17.51 -14.08
N GLU A 267 7.03 16.64 -14.08
CA GLU A 267 8.45 16.97 -14.03
C GLU A 267 9.03 17.37 -15.39
N GLY A 268 8.22 17.31 -16.47
CA GLY A 268 8.61 17.75 -17.81
C GLY A 268 9.40 16.72 -18.62
N PHE A 269 9.46 15.44 -18.18
CA PHE A 269 10.11 14.39 -18.97
C PHE A 269 9.36 14.05 -20.25
N TYR A 270 8.05 14.33 -20.29
CA TYR A 270 7.19 14.23 -21.46
C TYR A 270 6.61 15.62 -21.73
N SER A 271 7.32 16.45 -22.52
CA SER A 271 6.91 17.80 -22.84
C SER A 271 5.82 17.85 -23.92
N GLU A 272 5.01 18.93 -23.91
CA GLU A 272 4.05 19.20 -24.99
C GLU A 272 4.76 19.64 -26.29
N PRO A 273 4.27 19.21 -27.49
CA PRO A 273 3.19 18.24 -27.68
C PRO A 273 3.63 16.85 -27.26
N TYR A 274 2.80 16.15 -26.47
CA TYR A 274 3.15 14.83 -25.93
C TYR A 274 3.54 13.86 -27.04
N GLU A 275 4.80 13.42 -27.01
CA GLU A 275 5.28 12.35 -27.88
C GLU A 275 4.79 11.01 -27.32
N PHE A 276 3.56 10.65 -27.66
CA PHE A 276 2.91 9.43 -27.15
C PHE A 276 3.72 8.16 -27.36
N ASP A 277 4.54 8.13 -28.40
CA ASP A 277 5.43 7.00 -28.70
C ASP A 277 6.54 6.80 -27.67
N ARG A 278 6.82 7.81 -26.85
CA ARG A 278 7.78 7.72 -25.74
C ARG A 278 7.18 7.20 -24.45
N ILE A 279 5.85 7.22 -24.33
CA ILE A 279 5.17 6.69 -23.15
C ILE A 279 5.18 5.14 -23.26
N PRO A 280 5.87 4.44 -22.33
CA PRO A 280 5.99 2.99 -22.42
C PRO A 280 4.63 2.32 -22.19
N PRO A 281 4.25 1.32 -23.02
CA PRO A 281 3.00 0.62 -22.86
C PRO A 281 3.05 -0.33 -21.66
N GLY A 282 2.32 0.00 -20.59
CA GLY A 282 2.20 -0.82 -19.40
C GLY A 282 3.37 -0.78 -18.44
N LEU A 283 3.16 -1.36 -17.26
CA LEU A 283 4.13 -1.30 -16.16
C LEU A 283 5.43 -2.06 -16.45
N GLU A 284 5.36 -3.17 -17.17
CA GLU A 284 6.55 -3.95 -17.48
C GLU A 284 7.46 -3.23 -18.47
N ALA A 285 6.89 -2.62 -19.51
CA ALA A 285 7.65 -1.79 -20.45
C ALA A 285 8.27 -0.57 -19.76
N TYR A 286 7.55 0.04 -18.82
CA TYR A 286 8.06 1.11 -17.97
C TYR A 286 9.28 0.65 -17.16
N TYR A 287 9.23 -0.53 -16.54
CA TYR A 287 10.36 -1.08 -15.81
C TYR A 287 11.55 -1.41 -16.72
N HIS A 288 11.29 -1.95 -17.92
CA HIS A 288 12.33 -2.19 -18.91
C HIS A 288 12.99 -0.88 -19.38
N GLN A 289 12.23 0.16 -19.61
CA GLN A 289 12.78 1.47 -19.98
C GLN A 289 13.70 2.01 -18.88
N HIS A 290 13.28 1.91 -17.61
CA HIS A 290 14.09 2.31 -16.45
C HIS A 290 15.36 1.45 -16.34
N TRP A 291 15.23 0.14 -16.53
CA TRP A 291 16.40 -0.75 -16.51
C TRP A 291 17.43 -0.41 -17.60
N GLN A 292 16.97 -0.09 -18.80
CA GLN A 292 17.87 0.34 -19.88
C GLN A 292 18.58 1.65 -19.52
N LYS A 293 17.90 2.60 -18.90
CA LYS A 293 18.53 3.84 -18.44
C LYS A 293 19.54 3.59 -17.30
N ILE A 294 19.19 2.76 -16.30
CA ILE A 294 20.11 2.37 -15.21
C ILE A 294 21.35 1.69 -15.77
N LYS A 295 21.16 0.79 -16.73
CA LYS A 295 22.24 0.01 -17.34
C LYS A 295 23.16 0.89 -18.20
N GLY A 296 22.62 1.92 -18.89
CA GLY A 296 23.37 2.78 -19.78
C GLY A 296 24.22 2.01 -20.79
N GLU A 297 25.46 2.41 -20.99
CA GLU A 297 26.44 1.70 -21.82
C GLU A 297 27.06 0.47 -21.12
N GLY A 298 26.80 0.31 -19.80
CA GLY A 298 27.27 -0.80 -18.97
C GLY A 298 27.33 -0.40 -17.50
N LEU A 299 27.08 -1.34 -16.61
CA LEU A 299 27.19 -1.11 -15.16
C LEU A 299 28.63 -1.35 -14.71
N SER A 300 29.16 -0.43 -13.93
CA SER A 300 30.43 -0.65 -13.21
C SER A 300 30.24 -1.72 -12.12
N ASP A 301 31.34 -2.33 -11.68
CA ASP A 301 31.28 -3.32 -10.58
C ASP A 301 30.71 -2.69 -9.30
N VAL A 302 31.02 -1.43 -9.03
CA VAL A 302 30.45 -0.67 -7.90
C VAL A 302 28.94 -0.50 -8.07
N ALA A 303 28.49 -0.12 -9.28
CA ALA A 303 27.05 0.04 -9.58
C ALA A 303 26.29 -1.28 -9.42
N LEU A 304 26.85 -2.42 -9.83
CA LEU A 304 26.26 -3.74 -9.61
C LEU A 304 26.13 -4.08 -8.12
N LYS A 305 27.16 -3.77 -7.32
CA LYS A 305 27.13 -3.95 -5.86
C LYS A 305 26.07 -3.06 -5.20
N VAL A 306 25.97 -1.78 -5.58
CA VAL A 306 24.93 -0.86 -5.10
C VAL A 306 23.55 -1.37 -5.44
N LEU A 307 23.30 -1.82 -6.68
CA LEU A 307 22.04 -2.45 -7.08
C LEU A 307 21.74 -3.71 -6.27
N GLY A 308 22.75 -4.55 -6.03
CA GLY A 308 22.63 -5.74 -5.18
C GLY A 308 22.12 -5.39 -3.78
N VAL A 309 22.68 -4.34 -3.15
CA VAL A 309 22.23 -3.86 -1.84
C VAL A 309 20.80 -3.29 -1.91
N LEU A 310 20.49 -2.43 -2.89
CA LEU A 310 19.17 -1.82 -3.05
C LEU A 310 18.07 -2.86 -3.35
N THR A 311 18.42 -3.96 -4.01
CA THR A 311 17.46 -5.03 -4.35
C THR A 311 17.31 -6.07 -3.24
N SER A 312 18.35 -6.34 -2.46
CA SER A 312 18.33 -7.30 -1.35
C SER A 312 17.99 -6.68 0.00
N GLY A 313 18.13 -5.35 0.14
CA GLY A 313 17.92 -4.62 1.39
C GLY A 313 16.46 -4.62 1.86
N GLU A 314 16.28 -4.31 3.15
CA GLU A 314 14.99 -4.11 3.78
C GLU A 314 14.27 -2.88 3.19
N THR A 315 12.94 -2.83 3.33
CA THR A 315 12.07 -1.78 2.77
C THR A 315 12.30 -0.38 3.35
N GLY A 316 13.16 -0.24 4.37
CA GLY A 316 13.43 1.04 5.08
C GLY A 316 14.35 2.01 4.35
N GLY A 317 15.04 1.57 3.28
CA GLY A 317 16.08 2.34 2.61
C GLY A 317 17.41 2.36 3.39
N MET A 318 18.50 2.72 2.70
CA MET A 318 19.84 2.82 3.29
C MET A 318 20.50 4.14 2.94
N SER A 319 21.31 4.70 3.85
CA SER A 319 22.13 5.88 3.53
C SER A 319 23.32 5.48 2.63
N ALA A 320 23.85 6.44 1.87
CA ALA A 320 25.05 6.22 1.05
C ALA A 320 26.17 5.59 1.89
N LYS A 321 26.40 6.13 3.08
CA LYS A 321 27.39 5.64 4.03
C LYS A 321 27.16 4.17 4.45
N ALA A 322 25.90 3.78 4.70
CA ALA A 322 25.58 2.39 5.06
C ALA A 322 25.83 1.44 3.86
N ILE A 323 25.47 1.86 2.65
CA ILE A 323 25.74 1.10 1.43
C ILE A 323 27.26 0.92 1.25
N THR A 324 28.03 2.00 1.34
CA THR A 324 29.50 2.01 1.26
C THR A 324 30.14 0.98 2.21
N GLN A 325 29.67 0.93 3.46
CA GLN A 325 30.18 -0.03 4.45
C GLN A 325 29.87 -1.49 4.10
N ILE A 326 28.72 -1.74 3.46
CA ILE A 326 28.30 -3.10 3.07
C ILE A 326 29.11 -3.62 1.88
N ILE A 327 29.37 -2.75 0.89
CA ILE A 327 30.03 -3.15 -0.35
C ILE A 327 31.55 -2.96 -0.34
N ASP A 328 32.09 -2.30 0.70
CA ASP A 328 33.51 -1.98 0.88
C ASP A 328 34.09 -1.19 -0.31
N GLU A 329 33.39 -0.08 -0.67
CA GLU A 329 33.77 0.81 -1.78
C GLU A 329 33.87 2.25 -1.30
N ASP A 330 34.32 3.17 -2.16
CA ASP A 330 34.44 4.60 -1.83
C ASP A 330 33.06 5.27 -1.70
N GLU A 331 32.90 6.14 -0.69
CA GLU A 331 31.64 6.83 -0.44
C GLU A 331 31.26 7.80 -1.56
N TYR A 332 32.25 8.41 -2.21
CA TYR A 332 32.03 9.33 -3.30
C TYR A 332 31.45 8.61 -4.52
N ASP A 333 32.01 7.44 -4.88
CA ASP A 333 31.55 6.64 -6.01
C ASP A 333 30.10 6.15 -5.78
N VAL A 334 29.80 5.73 -4.54
CA VAL A 334 28.43 5.31 -4.16
C VAL A 334 27.46 6.49 -4.24
N ALA A 335 27.85 7.67 -3.74
CA ALA A 335 27.01 8.86 -3.77
C ALA A 335 26.73 9.32 -5.21
N GLU A 336 27.74 9.32 -6.09
CA GLU A 336 27.59 9.67 -7.51
C GLU A 336 26.62 8.72 -8.23
N ILE A 337 26.70 7.42 -7.98
CA ILE A 337 25.79 6.42 -8.52
C ILE A 337 24.35 6.67 -8.04
N LEU A 338 24.14 6.94 -6.75
CA LEU A 338 22.83 7.22 -6.18
C LEU A 338 22.24 8.52 -6.73
N GLU A 339 23.04 9.56 -6.93
CA GLU A 339 22.62 10.82 -7.56
C GLU A 339 22.20 10.61 -9.02
N ASN A 340 22.95 9.82 -9.78
CA ASN A 340 22.61 9.48 -11.16
C ASN A 340 21.32 8.66 -11.29
N TRP A 341 20.92 7.98 -10.20
CA TRP A 341 19.73 7.12 -10.18
C TRP A 341 18.55 7.73 -9.41
N LEU A 342 18.57 9.01 -9.09
CA LEU A 342 17.50 9.65 -8.30
C LEU A 342 16.10 9.45 -8.88
N GLU A 343 15.95 9.40 -10.21
CA GLU A 343 14.66 9.11 -10.85
C GLU A 343 14.10 7.71 -10.54
N PHE A 344 14.96 6.78 -10.08
CA PHE A 344 14.60 5.39 -9.73
C PHE A 344 14.55 5.15 -8.21
N LEU A 345 14.90 6.17 -7.44
CA LEU A 345 15.06 6.07 -6.00
C LEU A 345 14.06 6.96 -5.27
N GLN A 346 13.54 6.45 -4.18
CA GLN A 346 12.83 7.25 -3.19
C GLN A 346 13.81 7.68 -2.11
N GLN A 347 13.88 8.98 -1.86
CA GLN A 347 14.65 9.55 -0.76
C GLN A 347 13.77 9.72 0.48
N ARG A 348 14.30 9.34 1.62
CA ARG A 348 13.73 9.64 2.93
C ARG A 348 14.70 10.49 3.72
N VAL A 349 14.27 11.71 4.05
CA VAL A 349 15.07 12.66 4.82
C VAL A 349 14.83 12.41 6.31
N GLY A 350 15.91 11.96 7.01
CA GLY A 350 15.93 11.77 8.46
C GLY A 350 17.19 12.42 9.04
N LYS A 351 17.91 11.72 9.92
CA LYS A 351 19.24 12.13 10.36
C LYS A 351 20.26 12.08 9.22
N GLU A 352 20.07 11.13 8.32
CA GLU A 352 20.77 10.95 7.05
C GLU A 352 19.74 10.75 5.95
N ILE A 353 20.11 11.03 4.69
CA ILE A 353 19.28 10.72 3.54
C ILE A 353 19.38 9.23 3.27
N CYS A 354 18.27 8.51 3.32
CA CYS A 354 18.18 7.10 2.99
C CYS A 354 17.55 6.92 1.60
N TYR A 355 18.11 6.01 0.83
CA TYR A 355 17.70 5.69 -0.53
C TYR A 355 17.07 4.30 -0.59
N SER A 356 15.96 4.16 -1.28
CA SER A 356 15.33 2.87 -1.60
C SER A 356 14.80 2.92 -3.03
N LEU A 357 14.65 1.76 -3.66
CA LEU A 357 13.93 1.70 -4.94
C LEU A 357 12.48 2.17 -4.74
N TYR A 358 11.98 2.99 -5.66
CA TYR A 358 10.70 3.68 -5.53
C TYR A 358 9.50 2.76 -5.28
N HIS A 359 9.61 1.46 -5.59
CA HIS A 359 8.55 0.49 -5.32
C HIS A 359 9.08 -0.93 -5.10
N SER A 360 8.46 -1.64 -4.15
CA SER A 360 8.82 -3.02 -3.81
C SER A 360 8.69 -4.00 -4.98
N HIS A 361 7.71 -3.79 -5.88
CA HIS A 361 7.53 -4.63 -7.06
C HIS A 361 8.65 -4.40 -8.10
N PHE A 362 9.06 -3.15 -8.32
CA PHE A 362 10.22 -2.84 -9.16
C PHE A 362 11.49 -3.49 -8.60
N ARG A 363 11.69 -3.43 -7.29
CA ARG A 363 12.81 -4.09 -6.61
C ARG A 363 12.87 -5.59 -6.92
N VAL A 364 11.74 -6.30 -6.78
CA VAL A 364 11.65 -7.75 -7.06
C VAL A 364 11.88 -8.04 -8.54
N TRP A 365 11.35 -7.21 -9.42
CA TRP A 365 11.54 -7.35 -10.86
C TRP A 365 13.01 -7.10 -11.24
N LEU A 366 13.62 -6.04 -10.73
CA LEU A 366 15.01 -5.66 -10.96
C LEU A 366 16.00 -6.71 -10.44
N ALA A 367 15.77 -7.28 -9.26
CA ALA A 367 16.57 -8.37 -8.72
C ALA A 367 16.65 -9.57 -9.68
N LYS A 368 15.54 -9.91 -10.36
CA LYS A 368 15.51 -10.97 -11.36
C LYS A 368 16.32 -10.62 -12.63
N GLN A 369 16.30 -9.34 -13.04
CA GLN A 369 17.09 -8.90 -14.20
C GLN A 369 18.59 -8.99 -13.92
N ILE A 370 19.02 -8.56 -12.73
CA ILE A 370 20.43 -8.64 -12.31
C ILE A 370 20.90 -10.10 -12.21
N SER A 371 20.06 -11.00 -11.70
CA SER A 371 20.42 -12.43 -11.57
C SER A 371 20.51 -13.15 -12.91
N ASN A 372 19.92 -12.61 -13.97
CA ASN A 372 19.92 -13.16 -15.33
C ASN A 372 20.94 -12.48 -16.26
N SER A 373 21.65 -11.46 -15.77
CA SER A 373 22.69 -10.72 -16.51
C SER A 373 24.07 -11.21 -16.10
#